data_306f447c57a1f662cae9c3cbc3c66973
#
_entry.id   306f447c57a1f662cae9c3cbc3c66973
#
_cell.length_a   1.000
_cell.length_b   1.000
_cell.length_c   1.000
_cell.angle_alpha   90.00
_cell.angle_beta   90.00
_cell.angle_gamma   90.00
#
_symmetry.space_group_name_H-M   'P 1'
#
loop_
_entity.id
_entity.type
_entity.pdbx_description
1 polymer ?
#
loop_
_entity_poly.entity_id
_entity_poly.type
_entity_poly.pdbx_seq_one_letter_code
_entity_poly.pdbx_strand_id
1 'polypeptide(L)'
;MAEAPGRIRGLCHVALRVRDVRAAAAFYREHFDMRVVWSPDPENVYLSSGHDNLALHQEADIAPNGALDHLGFLVDSPDEVHAAAERLRACGVPIAREPRRHRDGSVSVYCRDPDGNLVQILWLPA
;
A
#
# COMPACT_ATOMS: atom_id res chain seq x y z
N MET A 1 26.79 17.57 9.72
CA MET A 1 26.04 18.81 9.94
C MET A 1 24.65 18.50 10.46
N ALA A 2 24.23 19.16 11.51
CA ALA A 2 22.90 18.95 12.07
C ALA A 2 21.83 19.58 11.19
N GLU A 3 20.67 18.90 11.07
CA GLU A 3 19.53 19.47 10.38
C GLU A 3 18.89 20.58 11.21
N ALA A 4 18.25 21.52 10.57
CA ALA A 4 17.52 22.57 11.25
C ALA A 4 16.34 21.95 12.03
N PRO A 5 16.11 22.37 13.29
CA PRO A 5 14.98 21.89 14.06
C PRO A 5 13.65 22.18 13.35
N GLY A 6 12.72 21.24 13.40
CA GLY A 6 11.39 21.39 12.81
C GLY A 6 11.30 21.20 11.32
N ARG A 7 12.39 20.82 10.66
CA ARG A 7 12.38 20.56 9.23
C ARG A 7 11.57 19.29 8.91
N ILE A 8 10.66 19.41 7.96
CA ILE A 8 9.85 18.28 7.50
C ILE A 8 10.70 17.39 6.59
N ARG A 9 10.68 16.09 6.85
CA ARG A 9 11.52 15.13 6.13
C ARG A 9 10.75 14.35 5.07
N GLY A 10 9.43 14.30 5.15
CA GLY A 10 8.63 13.63 4.13
C GLY A 10 7.42 12.92 4.70
N LEU A 11 6.66 12.34 3.80
CA LEU A 11 5.50 11.54 4.15
C LEU A 11 5.99 10.15 4.60
N CYS A 12 5.50 9.66 5.75
CA CYS A 12 5.91 8.36 6.26
C CYS A 12 4.77 7.50 6.80
N HIS A 13 3.57 8.02 6.89
CA HIS A 13 2.48 7.34 7.56
C HIS A 13 1.17 7.55 6.80
N VAL A 14 0.39 6.46 6.65
CA VAL A 14 -0.97 6.47 6.11
C VAL A 14 -1.84 5.64 7.04
N ALA A 15 -3.04 6.12 7.31
CA ALA A 15 -4.02 5.38 8.10
C ALA A 15 -5.24 5.08 7.24
N LEU A 16 -5.69 3.83 7.26
CA LEU A 16 -6.88 3.38 6.53
C LEU A 16 -7.90 2.85 7.52
N ARG A 17 -9.16 3.15 7.27
CA ARG A 17 -10.27 2.46 7.94
C ARG A 17 -10.59 1.23 7.13
N VAL A 18 -10.74 0.09 7.80
CA VAL A 18 -10.96 -1.20 7.14
C VAL A 18 -12.09 -1.96 7.85
N ARG A 19 -12.84 -2.75 7.11
CA ARG A 19 -13.97 -3.49 7.71
C ARG A 19 -13.52 -4.67 8.54
N ASP A 20 -12.47 -5.34 8.11
CA ASP A 20 -11.89 -6.49 8.80
C ASP A 20 -10.39 -6.31 8.85
N VAL A 21 -9.90 -5.89 10.02
CA VAL A 21 -8.48 -5.56 10.18
C VAL A 21 -7.58 -6.78 10.00
N ARG A 22 -8.07 -7.98 10.32
CA ARG A 22 -7.28 -9.19 10.15
C ARG A 22 -7.09 -9.53 8.68
N ALA A 23 -8.17 -9.42 7.89
CA ALA A 23 -8.09 -9.65 6.45
C ALA A 23 -7.22 -8.59 5.76
N ALA A 24 -7.37 -7.33 6.15
CA ALA A 24 -6.57 -6.25 5.59
C ALA A 24 -5.08 -6.43 5.94
N ALA A 25 -4.76 -6.74 7.19
CA ALA A 25 -3.38 -6.98 7.60
C ALA A 25 -2.76 -8.16 6.85
N ALA A 26 -3.51 -9.25 6.70
CA ALA A 26 -3.02 -10.41 5.94
C ALA A 26 -2.73 -10.04 4.49
N PHE A 27 -3.60 -9.24 3.87
CA PHE A 27 -3.42 -8.78 2.50
C PHE A 27 -2.08 -8.02 2.34
N TYR A 28 -1.82 -7.04 3.19
CA TYR A 28 -0.60 -6.25 3.08
C TYR A 28 0.65 -7.03 3.47
N ARG A 29 0.53 -7.99 4.38
CA ARG A 29 1.64 -8.87 4.71
C ARG A 29 1.97 -9.84 3.58
N GLU A 30 0.97 -10.45 2.98
CA GLU A 30 1.17 -11.47 1.93
C GLU A 30 1.59 -10.88 0.61
N HIS A 31 1.00 -9.75 0.22
CA HIS A 31 1.17 -9.21 -1.13
C HIS A 31 2.11 -8.02 -1.22
N PHE A 32 2.42 -7.38 -0.10
CA PHE A 32 3.25 -6.17 -0.10
C PHE A 32 4.43 -6.26 0.87
N ASP A 33 4.74 -7.46 1.35
CA ASP A 33 5.91 -7.73 2.20
C ASP A 33 5.97 -6.85 3.45
N MET A 34 4.84 -6.39 3.92
CA MET A 34 4.78 -5.63 5.16
C MET A 34 4.77 -6.57 6.37
N ARG A 35 5.17 -6.07 7.50
CA ARG A 35 5.13 -6.82 8.76
C ARG A 35 4.48 -5.98 9.84
N VAL A 36 3.80 -6.66 10.76
CA VAL A 36 3.17 -6.01 11.89
C VAL A 36 4.26 -5.49 12.83
N VAL A 37 4.20 -4.20 13.13
CA VAL A 37 5.14 -3.56 14.08
C VAL A 37 4.47 -3.18 15.38
N TRP A 38 3.14 -3.10 15.41
CA TRP A 38 2.41 -2.79 16.63
C TRP A 38 0.95 -3.18 16.48
N SER A 39 0.38 -3.78 17.50
CA SER A 39 -1.05 -4.10 17.55
C SER A 39 -1.52 -3.92 19.00
N PRO A 40 -1.94 -2.69 19.37
CA PRO A 40 -2.33 -2.40 20.76
C PRO A 40 -3.58 -3.14 21.20
N ASP A 41 -4.45 -3.51 20.25
CA ASP A 41 -5.68 -4.24 20.50
C ASP A 41 -6.11 -4.97 19.20
N PRO A 42 -7.18 -5.81 19.25
CA PRO A 42 -7.58 -6.58 18.06
C PRO A 42 -8.13 -5.77 16.90
N GLU A 43 -8.46 -4.51 17.09
CA GLU A 43 -9.06 -3.67 16.05
C GLU A 43 -8.09 -2.69 15.41
N ASN A 44 -6.85 -2.64 15.90
CA ASN A 44 -5.86 -1.69 15.41
C ASN A 44 -4.54 -2.41 15.15
N VAL A 45 -4.05 -2.35 13.92
CA VAL A 45 -2.81 -3.00 13.49
C VAL A 45 -1.97 -2.00 12.72
N TYR A 46 -0.68 -1.94 13.05
CA TYR A 46 0.28 -1.08 12.36
C TYR A 46 1.32 -1.95 11.67
N LEU A 47 1.53 -1.68 10.39
CA LEU A 47 2.47 -2.43 9.55
C LEU A 47 3.55 -1.51 9.01
N SER A 48 4.67 -2.10 8.63
CA SER A 48 5.79 -1.35 8.04
C SER A 48 6.53 -2.19 7.01
N SER A 49 7.06 -1.49 5.99
CA SER A 49 8.01 -2.05 5.03
C SER A 49 9.46 -1.76 5.43
N GLY A 50 9.66 -1.04 6.55
CA GLY A 50 10.98 -0.67 7.04
C GLY A 50 11.17 0.83 7.25
N HIS A 51 10.61 1.65 6.38
CA HIS A 51 10.77 3.11 6.42
C HIS A 51 9.44 3.86 6.47
N ASP A 52 8.36 3.14 6.53
CA ASP A 52 7.02 3.68 6.47
C ASP A 52 6.16 3.12 7.61
N ASN A 53 4.91 3.54 7.65
CA ASN A 53 3.95 3.03 8.62
C ASN A 53 2.55 3.09 8.01
N LEU A 54 1.90 1.93 7.94
CA LEU A 54 0.52 1.82 7.51
C LEU A 54 -0.33 1.39 8.69
N ALA A 55 -1.23 2.26 9.14
CA ALA A 55 -2.15 1.96 10.22
C ALA A 55 -3.47 1.47 9.65
N LEU A 56 -3.98 0.38 10.21
CA LEU A 56 -5.29 -0.18 9.86
C LEU A 56 -6.17 -0.09 11.09
N HIS A 57 -7.31 0.59 10.96
CA HIS A 57 -8.27 0.79 12.04
C HIS A 57 -9.61 0.17 11.64
N GLN A 58 -10.09 -0.79 12.41
CA GLN A 58 -11.34 -1.47 12.10
C GLN A 58 -12.53 -0.57 12.34
N GLU A 59 -13.43 -0.52 11.35
CA GLU A 59 -14.64 0.26 11.42
C GLU A 59 -15.72 -0.40 10.57
N ALA A 60 -16.90 -0.66 11.17
CA ALA A 60 -17.95 -1.42 10.50
C ALA A 60 -18.55 -0.65 9.31
N ASP A 61 -18.77 0.65 9.49
CA ASP A 61 -19.41 1.49 8.49
C ASP A 61 -18.38 2.45 7.89
N ILE A 62 -17.87 2.10 6.71
CA ILE A 62 -16.88 2.92 6.02
C ILE A 62 -17.56 3.63 4.87
N ALA A 63 -17.44 4.97 4.86
CA ALA A 63 -17.87 5.76 3.71
C ALA A 63 -16.98 5.43 2.50
N PRO A 64 -17.54 5.45 1.27
CA PRO A 64 -16.73 5.18 0.08
C PRO A 64 -15.54 6.13 0.01
N ASN A 65 -14.39 5.59 -0.16
CA ASN A 65 -13.06 6.15 -0.41
C ASN A 65 -12.70 7.57 0.05
N GLY A 66 -13.63 8.46 0.29
CA GLY A 66 -13.32 9.83 0.65
C GLY A 66 -12.35 10.48 -0.33
N ALA A 67 -11.33 11.16 0.19
CA ALA A 67 -10.33 11.86 -0.62
C ALA A 67 -9.16 10.97 -1.05
N LEU A 68 -9.05 9.73 -0.57
CA LEU A 68 -7.96 8.85 -0.96
C LEU A 68 -8.19 8.30 -2.36
N ASP A 69 -7.33 8.65 -3.29
CA ASP A 69 -7.36 8.07 -4.64
C ASP A 69 -6.69 6.71 -4.62
N HIS A 70 -5.43 6.66 -4.25
CA HIS A 70 -4.69 5.40 -4.12
C HIS A 70 -3.47 5.58 -3.24
N LEU A 71 -2.86 4.46 -2.87
CA LEU A 71 -1.55 4.44 -2.23
C LEU A 71 -0.63 3.54 -3.06
N GLY A 72 0.67 3.85 -3.04
CA GLY A 72 1.63 3.17 -3.90
C GLY A 72 2.81 2.60 -3.14
N PHE A 73 3.29 1.46 -3.64
CA PHE A 73 4.45 0.76 -3.10
C PHE A 73 5.53 0.70 -4.18
N LEU A 74 6.76 1.01 -3.81
CA LEU A 74 7.87 1.12 -4.74
C LEU A 74 8.52 -0.24 -5.00
N VAL A 75 8.85 -0.49 -6.26
CA VAL A 75 9.72 -1.60 -6.67
C VAL A 75 10.90 -1.06 -7.44
N ASP A 76 11.91 -1.92 -7.65
CA ASP A 76 13.21 -1.47 -8.16
C ASP A 76 13.36 -1.56 -9.68
N SER A 77 12.42 -2.19 -10.37
CA SER A 77 12.50 -2.34 -11.83
C SER A 77 11.12 -2.50 -12.45
N PRO A 78 10.98 -2.18 -13.76
CA PRO A 78 9.74 -2.46 -14.48
C PRO A 78 9.36 -3.95 -14.48
N ASP A 79 10.34 -4.84 -14.54
CA ASP A 79 10.08 -6.28 -14.51
C ASP A 79 9.39 -6.71 -13.23
N GLU A 80 9.71 -6.06 -12.10
CA GLU A 80 9.08 -6.36 -10.83
C GLU A 80 7.62 -5.92 -10.79
N VAL A 81 7.26 -4.88 -11.54
CA VAL A 81 5.85 -4.49 -11.69
C VAL A 81 5.07 -5.61 -12.40
N HIS A 82 5.62 -6.14 -13.49
CA HIS A 82 4.99 -7.22 -14.24
C HIS A 82 4.91 -8.51 -13.42
N ALA A 83 5.98 -8.85 -12.71
CA ALA A 83 6.01 -10.02 -11.84
C ALA A 83 4.97 -9.91 -10.72
N ALA A 84 4.83 -8.72 -10.13
CA ALA A 84 3.83 -8.47 -9.11
C ALA A 84 2.42 -8.63 -9.64
N ALA A 85 2.14 -8.15 -10.86
CA ALA A 85 0.82 -8.31 -11.47
C ALA A 85 0.47 -9.79 -11.65
N GLU A 86 1.42 -10.60 -12.11
CA GLU A 86 1.19 -12.03 -12.28
C GLU A 86 0.96 -12.74 -10.97
N ARG A 87 1.75 -12.42 -9.94
CA ARG A 87 1.59 -12.98 -8.60
C ARG A 87 0.23 -12.65 -8.01
N LEU A 88 -0.19 -11.39 -8.09
CA LEU A 88 -1.48 -10.95 -7.58
C LEU A 88 -2.63 -11.66 -8.30
N ARG A 89 -2.54 -11.75 -9.62
CA ARG A 89 -3.55 -12.42 -10.42
C ARG A 89 -3.65 -13.91 -10.05
N ALA A 90 -2.51 -14.57 -9.86
CA ALA A 90 -2.47 -15.97 -9.45
C ALA A 90 -3.08 -16.20 -8.07
N CYS A 91 -3.04 -15.20 -7.20
CA CYS A 91 -3.62 -15.25 -5.86
C CYS A 91 -5.08 -14.79 -5.83
N GLY A 92 -5.68 -14.48 -6.97
CA GLY A 92 -7.06 -14.04 -7.04
C GLY A 92 -7.30 -12.60 -6.61
N VAL A 93 -6.25 -11.80 -6.52
CA VAL A 93 -6.39 -10.37 -6.19
C VAL A 93 -6.85 -9.62 -7.45
N PRO A 94 -7.94 -8.83 -7.36
CA PRO A 94 -8.44 -8.11 -8.53
C PRO A 94 -7.43 -7.08 -9.04
N ILE A 95 -7.11 -7.16 -10.32
CA ILE A 95 -6.27 -6.17 -11.01
C ILE A 95 -7.19 -5.09 -11.55
N ALA A 96 -7.04 -3.87 -11.03
CA ALA A 96 -7.87 -2.74 -11.44
C ALA A 96 -7.36 -2.09 -12.72
N ARG A 97 -6.05 -2.03 -12.88
CA ARG A 97 -5.42 -1.50 -14.10
C ARG A 97 -4.18 -2.34 -14.38
N GLU A 98 -4.08 -2.84 -15.62
CA GLU A 98 -2.95 -3.67 -16.04
C GLU A 98 -1.64 -2.88 -16.03
N PRO A 99 -0.48 -3.55 -16.00
CA PRO A 99 0.79 -2.86 -16.05
C PRO A 99 0.91 -1.99 -17.29
N ARG A 100 1.36 -0.75 -17.09
CA ARG A 100 1.57 0.16 -18.20
C ARG A 100 2.65 1.19 -17.87
N ARG A 101 3.28 1.72 -18.92
CA ARG A 101 4.20 2.83 -18.79
C ARG A 101 3.43 4.14 -18.87
N HIS A 102 3.72 5.04 -17.96
CA HIS A 102 3.09 6.34 -17.88
C HIS A 102 3.91 7.39 -18.62
N ARG A 103 3.32 8.58 -18.75
CA ARG A 103 3.90 9.71 -19.47
C ARG A 103 5.26 10.13 -18.91
N ASP A 104 5.46 10.00 -17.60
CA ASP A 104 6.71 10.36 -16.93
C ASP A 104 7.77 9.27 -17.01
N GLY A 105 7.47 8.16 -17.68
CA GLY A 105 8.37 7.02 -17.79
C GLY A 105 8.20 5.97 -16.70
N SER A 106 7.41 6.24 -15.66
CA SER A 106 7.15 5.26 -14.62
C SER A 106 6.32 4.10 -15.17
N VAL A 107 6.40 2.96 -14.48
CA VAL A 107 5.63 1.76 -14.82
C VAL A 107 4.88 1.34 -13.56
N SER A 108 3.59 1.04 -13.69
CA SER A 108 2.81 0.64 -12.53
C SER A 108 1.67 -0.32 -12.89
N VAL A 109 1.19 -1.02 -11.87
CA VAL A 109 -0.01 -1.84 -11.90
C VAL A 109 -0.86 -1.45 -10.68
N TYR A 110 -2.17 -1.56 -10.81
CA TYR A 110 -3.09 -1.26 -9.71
C TYR A 110 -3.91 -2.49 -9.38
N CYS A 111 -4.04 -2.78 -8.09
CA CYS A 111 -4.94 -3.82 -7.58
C CYS A 111 -5.87 -3.23 -6.53
N ARG A 112 -6.79 -4.03 -6.01
CA ARG A 112 -7.68 -3.61 -4.94
C ARG A 112 -7.41 -4.42 -3.68
N ASP A 113 -7.40 -3.74 -2.55
CA ASP A 113 -7.32 -4.42 -1.26
C ASP A 113 -8.71 -4.96 -0.86
N PRO A 114 -8.83 -5.68 0.26
CA PRO A 114 -10.13 -6.25 0.67
C PRO A 114 -11.24 -5.24 0.90
N ASP A 115 -10.92 -3.98 1.14
CA ASP A 115 -11.90 -2.90 1.33
C ASP A 115 -12.16 -2.10 0.08
N GLY A 116 -11.56 -2.50 -1.05
CA GLY A 116 -11.73 -1.82 -2.33
C GLY A 116 -10.78 -0.65 -2.55
N ASN A 117 -9.83 -0.42 -1.65
CA ASN A 117 -8.84 0.63 -1.84
C ASN A 117 -7.96 0.31 -3.04
N LEU A 118 -7.67 1.33 -3.84
CA LEU A 118 -6.81 1.19 -5.00
C LEU A 118 -5.35 1.23 -4.53
N VAL A 119 -4.60 0.17 -4.82
CA VAL A 119 -3.21 0.03 -4.40
C VAL A 119 -2.32 -0.12 -5.63
N GLN A 120 -1.29 0.70 -5.69
CA GLN A 120 -0.38 0.75 -6.84
C GLN A 120 0.94 0.09 -6.48
N ILE A 121 1.49 -0.68 -7.42
CA ILE A 121 2.89 -1.11 -7.39
C ILE A 121 3.59 -0.36 -8.50
N LEU A 122 4.66 0.36 -8.15
CA LEU A 122 5.20 1.44 -8.97
C LEU A 122 6.71 1.36 -9.05
N TRP A 123 7.23 1.47 -10.28
CA TRP A 123 8.64 1.75 -10.53
C TRP A 123 8.78 3.18 -11.03
N LEU A 124 9.70 3.92 -10.43
CA LEU A 124 10.02 5.28 -10.84
C LEU A 124 11.38 5.29 -11.51
N PRO A 125 11.52 5.94 -12.68
CA PRO A 125 12.84 6.14 -13.27
C PRO A 125 13.70 7.01 -12.35
N ALA A 126 14.98 6.73 -12.33
CA ALA A 126 15.92 7.41 -11.43
C ALA A 126 16.05 8.90 -11.75
#